data_83619eda10382f0d8ac6809d6d821a2e
#
_entry.id   83619eda10382f0d8ac6809d6d821a2e
#
_cell.length_a   1.000
_cell.length_b   1.000
_cell.length_c   1.000
_cell.angle_alpha   90.00
_cell.angle_beta   90.00
_cell.angle_gamma   90.00
#
_symmetry.space_group_name_H-M   'P 1'
#
loop_
_entity.id
_entity.type
_entity.pdbx_description
1 polymer ?
#
loop_
_entity_poly.entity_id
_entity_poly.type
_entity_poly.pdbx_seq_one_letter_code
_entity_poly.pdbx_strand_id
1 'polypeptide(L)'
;MKVYKKILPGLAAIVFALSFLLTGCAPSPEETERETKYYELKYADEPEPEGNVAKLLEVLDGCVSGLYIFAGQGNQVTRPFIDTMYDKYPDYFSDGRLEYFQQIADDAEQNGWNYPDDYSWDCSGLWWYAASDVLNLYGEQTDRTAHDTYHDYCTPITKDELRPGDIVFIEGVDGRITHMGIVGRHGYIYEAVSGFCGVVLKRTIDKRVYDNIVNGGVYVGTNWNKFGRPKIFE
;
A
#
# COMPACT_ATOMS: atom_id res chain seq x y z
N MET A 1 22.69 -22.35 -33.60
CA MET A 1 23.71 -21.94 -32.62
C MET A 1 23.25 -20.58 -32.07
N LYS A 2 22.55 -20.57 -30.95
CA LYS A 2 22.05 -19.33 -30.31
C LYS A 2 23.09 -18.86 -29.29
N VAL A 3 23.65 -17.69 -29.51
CA VAL A 3 24.59 -17.06 -28.60
C VAL A 3 23.77 -16.33 -27.53
N TYR A 4 23.69 -16.90 -26.34
CA TYR A 4 23.16 -16.21 -25.16
C TYR A 4 24.20 -15.19 -24.72
N LYS A 5 23.89 -13.89 -24.85
CA LYS A 5 24.63 -12.83 -24.17
C LYS A 5 24.30 -12.91 -22.69
N LYS A 6 25.23 -13.42 -21.88
CA LYS A 6 25.19 -13.26 -20.42
C LYS A 6 25.29 -11.76 -20.09
N ILE A 7 24.18 -11.17 -19.66
CA ILE A 7 24.20 -9.85 -19.03
C ILE A 7 24.85 -10.04 -17.65
N LEU A 8 25.98 -9.36 -17.43
CA LEU A 8 26.73 -9.43 -16.18
C LEU A 8 25.87 -8.87 -15.03
N PRO A 9 25.73 -9.60 -13.91
CA PRO A 9 24.97 -9.12 -12.74
C PRO A 9 25.58 -7.89 -12.06
N GLY A 10 26.73 -7.42 -12.50
CA GLY A 10 27.39 -6.23 -11.94
C GLY A 10 26.86 -4.89 -12.43
N LEU A 11 26.13 -4.82 -13.57
CA LEU A 11 25.61 -3.53 -14.04
C LEU A 11 24.35 -3.08 -13.29
N ALA A 12 23.50 -4.02 -12.89
CA ALA A 12 22.30 -3.70 -12.11
C ALA A 12 22.66 -3.17 -10.71
N ALA A 13 23.69 -3.75 -10.07
CA ALA A 13 24.16 -3.28 -8.76
C ALA A 13 24.83 -1.89 -8.82
N ILE A 14 25.47 -1.55 -9.95
CA ILE A 14 26.12 -0.23 -10.12
C ILE A 14 25.06 0.86 -10.42
N VAL A 15 24.01 0.55 -11.15
CA VAL A 15 22.89 1.50 -11.39
C VAL A 15 22.14 1.77 -10.10
N PHE A 16 21.91 0.75 -9.26
CA PHE A 16 21.29 0.92 -7.93
C PHE A 16 22.18 1.77 -6.99
N ALA A 17 23.49 1.56 -7.00
CA ALA A 17 24.43 2.33 -6.17
C ALA A 17 24.59 3.78 -6.61
N LEU A 18 24.48 4.10 -7.93
CA LEU A 18 24.55 5.47 -8.41
C LEU A 18 23.26 6.28 -8.20
N SER A 19 22.08 5.62 -8.21
CA SER A 19 20.82 6.30 -7.88
C SER A 19 20.75 6.69 -6.40
N PHE A 20 21.39 5.94 -5.51
CA PHE A 20 21.50 6.29 -4.07
C PHE A 20 22.36 7.53 -3.79
N LEU A 21 23.22 7.94 -4.71
CA LEU A 21 24.11 9.12 -4.54
C LEU A 21 23.46 10.44 -4.98
N LEU A 22 22.29 10.42 -5.61
CA LEU A 22 21.63 11.61 -6.15
C LEU A 22 20.29 11.95 -5.48
N THR A 23 19.78 11.11 -4.57
CA THR A 23 18.55 11.34 -3.86
C THR A 23 18.81 11.60 -2.38
N GLY A 24 18.31 12.72 -1.89
CA GLY A 24 18.47 13.13 -0.49
C GLY A 24 18.01 12.02 0.46
N CYS A 25 18.97 11.51 1.20
CA CYS A 25 18.89 10.76 2.44
C CYS A 25 17.67 9.85 2.63
N ALA A 26 17.77 8.62 2.14
CA ALA A 26 17.15 7.53 2.89
C ALA A 26 17.62 7.65 4.36
N PRO A 27 16.74 7.48 5.38
CA PRO A 27 17.16 7.55 6.75
C PRO A 27 18.30 6.57 7.00
N SER A 28 19.33 7.00 7.72
CA SER A 28 20.44 6.12 8.07
C SER A 28 19.90 4.93 8.87
N PRO A 29 20.59 3.77 8.88
CA PRO A 29 20.19 2.64 9.73
C PRO A 29 19.96 3.05 11.20
N GLU A 30 20.75 3.98 11.70
CA GLU A 30 20.61 4.52 13.07
C GLU A 30 19.34 5.38 13.25
N GLU A 31 18.92 6.12 12.22
CA GLU A 31 17.68 6.90 12.25
C GLU A 31 16.48 5.97 12.20
N THR A 32 16.53 4.93 11.36
CA THR A 32 15.49 3.90 11.29
C THR A 32 15.34 3.15 12.62
N GLU A 33 16.47 2.76 13.24
CA GLU A 33 16.46 2.08 14.53
C GLU A 33 15.90 2.97 15.65
N ARG A 34 16.28 4.28 15.68
CA ARG A 34 15.74 5.24 16.64
C ARG A 34 14.25 5.48 16.46
N GLU A 35 13.78 5.57 15.20
CA GLU A 35 12.36 5.72 14.88
C GLU A 35 11.57 4.49 15.34
N THR A 36 12.03 3.30 15.00
CA THR A 36 11.42 2.04 15.43
C THR A 36 11.32 1.98 16.95
N LYS A 37 12.41 2.24 17.65
CA LYS A 37 12.43 2.23 19.12
C LYS A 37 11.51 3.29 19.73
N TYR A 38 11.38 4.47 19.10
CA TYR A 38 10.44 5.50 19.55
C TYR A 38 8.99 4.99 19.50
N TYR A 39 8.58 4.37 18.40
CA TYR A 39 7.23 3.83 18.26
C TYR A 39 6.99 2.64 19.18
N GLU A 40 7.95 1.73 19.32
CA GLU A 40 7.87 0.63 20.28
C GLU A 40 7.65 1.13 21.73
N LEU A 41 8.37 2.18 22.14
CA LEU A 41 8.21 2.77 23.47
C LEU A 41 6.89 3.56 23.61
N LYS A 42 6.51 4.31 22.58
CA LYS A 42 5.27 5.11 22.58
C LYS A 42 4.02 4.23 22.70
N TYR A 43 4.06 3.04 22.12
CA TYR A 43 2.94 2.09 22.09
C TYR A 43 3.21 0.83 22.94
N ALA A 44 4.17 0.89 23.87
CA ALA A 44 4.55 -0.27 24.70
C ALA A 44 3.38 -0.85 25.52
N ASP A 45 2.45 0.00 25.91
CA ASP A 45 1.25 -0.37 26.69
C ASP A 45 0.01 -0.60 25.79
N GLU A 46 0.16 -0.55 24.46
CA GLU A 46 -0.94 -0.83 23.54
C GLU A 46 -1.32 -2.32 23.65
N PRO A 47 -2.60 -2.63 23.97
CA PRO A 47 -3.02 -4.02 24.05
C PRO A 47 -2.94 -4.68 22.66
N GLU A 48 -2.48 -5.93 22.64
CA GLU A 48 -2.46 -6.72 21.42
C GLU A 48 -3.88 -6.84 20.85
N PRO A 49 -4.06 -6.60 19.55
CA PRO A 49 -5.35 -6.79 18.91
C PRO A 49 -5.81 -8.24 18.98
N GLU A 50 -7.10 -8.44 19.23
CA GLU A 50 -7.71 -9.75 19.32
C GLU A 50 -8.81 -9.95 18.26
N GLY A 51 -9.27 -11.17 18.10
CA GLY A 51 -10.41 -11.52 17.26
C GLY A 51 -10.25 -11.14 15.80
N ASN A 52 -11.24 -10.44 15.24
CA ASN A 52 -11.23 -10.06 13.83
C ASN A 52 -10.21 -8.97 13.50
N VAL A 53 -9.87 -8.11 14.46
CA VAL A 53 -8.82 -7.10 14.24
C VAL A 53 -7.46 -7.78 14.09
N ALA A 54 -7.12 -8.74 14.95
CA ALA A 54 -5.87 -9.49 14.82
C ALA A 54 -5.75 -10.18 13.45
N LYS A 55 -6.83 -10.86 13.02
CA LYS A 55 -6.89 -11.52 11.71
C LYS A 55 -6.77 -10.53 10.55
N LEU A 56 -7.41 -9.36 10.66
CA LEU A 56 -7.29 -8.30 9.66
C LEU A 56 -5.83 -7.88 9.48
N LEU A 57 -5.12 -7.66 10.58
CA LEU A 57 -3.71 -7.24 10.51
C LEU A 57 -2.80 -8.33 9.95
N GLU A 58 -3.09 -9.61 10.21
CA GLU A 58 -2.37 -10.74 9.58
C GLU A 58 -2.55 -10.75 8.05
N VAL A 59 -3.78 -10.52 7.57
CA VAL A 59 -4.04 -10.42 6.13
C VAL A 59 -3.28 -9.24 5.52
N LEU A 60 -3.33 -8.06 6.19
CA LEU A 60 -2.64 -6.85 5.72
C LEU A 60 -1.11 -7.01 5.73
N ASP A 61 -0.53 -7.67 6.74
CA ASP A 61 0.90 -8.01 6.76
C ASP A 61 1.28 -8.88 5.54
N GLY A 62 0.40 -9.80 5.13
CA GLY A 62 0.57 -10.61 3.93
C GLY A 62 0.48 -9.83 2.61
N CYS A 63 -0.12 -8.63 2.59
CA CYS A 63 -0.23 -7.78 1.40
C CYS A 63 0.95 -6.82 1.23
N VAL A 64 1.82 -6.66 2.23
CA VAL A 64 2.97 -5.74 2.18
C VAL A 64 3.92 -6.16 1.06
N SER A 65 4.44 -5.22 0.30
CA SER A 65 5.17 -5.30 -0.97
C SER A 65 4.31 -5.53 -2.22
N GLY A 66 3.03 -5.80 -2.08
CA GLY A 66 2.13 -5.90 -3.23
C GLY A 66 2.03 -4.59 -4.03
N LEU A 67 1.50 -4.69 -5.22
CA LEU A 67 1.45 -3.59 -6.18
C LEU A 67 0.21 -2.71 -5.96
N TYR A 68 0.30 -1.46 -6.39
CA TYR A 68 -0.88 -0.60 -6.53
C TYR A 68 -1.33 -0.55 -7.98
N ILE A 69 -2.56 -0.93 -8.26
CA ILE A 69 -3.26 -0.60 -9.50
C ILE A 69 -4.61 -0.03 -9.12
N PHE A 70 -4.99 1.10 -9.71
CA PHE A 70 -6.28 1.74 -9.44
C PHE A 70 -7.43 0.76 -9.68
N ALA A 71 -8.37 0.68 -8.75
CA ALA A 71 -9.43 -0.31 -8.67
C ALA A 71 -8.95 -1.78 -8.50
N GLY A 72 -7.72 -2.00 -8.06
CA GLY A 72 -7.23 -3.32 -7.64
C GLY A 72 -7.77 -3.73 -6.28
N GLN A 73 -8.15 -5.01 -6.14
CA GLN A 73 -8.67 -5.59 -4.90
C GLN A 73 -8.17 -7.04 -4.75
N GLY A 74 -6.85 -7.20 -4.59
CA GLY A 74 -6.21 -8.51 -4.52
C GLY A 74 -6.11 -9.21 -5.88
N ASN A 75 -6.12 -8.44 -6.95
CA ASN A 75 -6.05 -8.99 -8.30
C ASN A 75 -4.63 -9.38 -8.68
N GLN A 76 -4.48 -10.57 -9.24
CA GLN A 76 -3.25 -10.98 -9.91
C GLN A 76 -3.00 -10.06 -11.12
N VAL A 77 -1.77 -9.53 -11.24
CA VAL A 77 -1.40 -8.53 -12.25
C VAL A 77 -1.09 -9.21 -13.59
N THR A 78 -2.12 -9.77 -14.21
CA THR A 78 -2.04 -10.43 -15.50
C THR A 78 -2.17 -9.42 -16.66
N ARG A 79 -1.68 -9.79 -17.85
CA ARG A 79 -1.88 -8.96 -19.07
C ARG A 79 -3.36 -8.60 -19.29
N PRO A 80 -4.33 -9.54 -19.28
CA PRO A 80 -5.74 -9.21 -19.43
C PRO A 80 -6.30 -8.27 -18.36
N PHE A 81 -5.81 -8.37 -17.13
CA PHE A 81 -6.19 -7.45 -16.05
C PHE A 81 -5.65 -6.04 -16.32
N ILE A 82 -4.36 -5.91 -16.69
CA ILE A 82 -3.74 -4.63 -17.04
C ILE A 82 -4.47 -3.96 -18.21
N ASP A 83 -4.75 -4.69 -19.28
CA ASP A 83 -5.45 -4.18 -20.45
C ASP A 83 -6.86 -3.67 -20.06
N THR A 84 -7.57 -4.41 -19.23
CA THR A 84 -8.89 -4.00 -18.71
C THR A 84 -8.81 -2.71 -17.89
N MET A 85 -7.79 -2.58 -17.04
CA MET A 85 -7.60 -1.37 -16.22
C MET A 85 -7.13 -0.19 -17.06
N TYR A 86 -6.28 -0.42 -18.06
CA TYR A 86 -5.85 0.60 -19.01
C TYR A 86 -7.02 1.16 -19.82
N ASP A 87 -7.90 0.31 -20.32
CA ASP A 87 -9.08 0.74 -21.07
C ASP A 87 -10.03 1.61 -20.24
N LYS A 88 -10.13 1.33 -18.95
CA LYS A 88 -11.00 2.10 -18.02
C LYS A 88 -10.34 3.37 -17.48
N TYR A 89 -9.03 3.35 -17.25
CA TYR A 89 -8.29 4.38 -16.52
C TYR A 89 -6.96 4.72 -17.21
N PRO A 90 -6.98 5.13 -18.50
CA PRO A 90 -5.75 5.34 -19.28
C PRO A 90 -4.79 6.36 -18.65
N ASP A 91 -5.31 7.42 -18.02
CA ASP A 91 -4.50 8.45 -17.39
C ASP A 91 -3.67 7.93 -16.19
N TYR A 92 -4.17 6.89 -15.52
CA TYR A 92 -3.42 6.23 -14.45
C TYR A 92 -2.15 5.54 -14.97
N PHE A 93 -2.19 4.99 -16.16
CA PHE A 93 -1.07 4.24 -16.76
C PHE A 93 -0.07 5.11 -17.54
N SER A 94 -0.10 6.43 -17.34
CA SER A 94 0.93 7.34 -17.86
C SER A 94 2.31 7.09 -17.21
N ASP A 95 3.32 7.79 -17.72
CA ASP A 95 4.67 7.87 -17.11
C ASP A 95 5.40 6.52 -16.97
N GLY A 96 5.18 5.59 -17.91
CA GLY A 96 5.84 4.29 -17.94
C GLY A 96 5.21 3.22 -17.04
N ARG A 97 4.06 3.51 -16.41
CA ARG A 97 3.37 2.54 -15.55
C ARG A 97 2.82 1.36 -16.34
N LEU A 98 2.33 1.59 -17.55
CA LEU A 98 1.82 0.52 -18.40
C LEU A 98 2.89 -0.52 -18.69
N GLU A 99 4.03 -0.07 -19.18
CA GLU A 99 5.18 -0.93 -19.50
C GLU A 99 5.71 -1.64 -18.25
N TYR A 100 5.77 -0.93 -17.12
CA TYR A 100 6.21 -1.49 -15.84
C TYR A 100 5.33 -2.67 -15.39
N PHE A 101 4.00 -2.51 -15.36
CA PHE A 101 3.10 -3.59 -14.99
C PHE A 101 3.05 -4.71 -16.02
N GLN A 102 3.18 -4.37 -17.31
CA GLN A 102 3.28 -5.36 -18.36
C GLN A 102 4.53 -6.23 -18.22
N GLN A 103 5.66 -5.65 -17.82
CA GLN A 103 6.89 -6.40 -17.56
C GLN A 103 6.71 -7.35 -16.37
N ILE A 104 6.08 -6.90 -15.28
CA ILE A 104 5.77 -7.75 -14.13
C ILE A 104 4.91 -8.94 -14.56
N ALA A 105 3.85 -8.71 -15.33
CA ALA A 105 2.98 -9.77 -15.81
C ALA A 105 3.74 -10.80 -16.66
N ASP A 106 4.59 -10.35 -17.58
CA ASP A 106 5.40 -11.23 -18.43
C ASP A 106 6.41 -12.05 -17.62
N ASP A 107 7.06 -11.42 -16.63
CA ASP A 107 8.02 -12.10 -15.76
C ASP A 107 7.32 -13.14 -14.87
N ALA A 108 6.17 -12.82 -14.32
CA ALA A 108 5.38 -13.74 -13.50
C ALA A 108 4.80 -14.90 -14.33
N GLU A 109 4.36 -14.65 -15.56
CA GLU A 109 3.89 -15.71 -16.46
C GLU A 109 4.99 -16.71 -16.81
N GLN A 110 6.24 -16.24 -16.91
CA GLN A 110 7.38 -17.09 -17.23
C GLN A 110 7.96 -17.85 -16.03
N ASN A 111 7.95 -17.22 -14.84
CA ASN A 111 8.67 -17.70 -13.65
C ASN A 111 7.75 -18.22 -12.55
N GLY A 112 6.43 -18.03 -12.67
CA GLY A 112 5.42 -18.31 -11.65
C GLY A 112 5.05 -17.05 -10.87
N TRP A 113 3.80 -17.04 -10.39
CA TRP A 113 3.21 -15.92 -9.66
C TRP A 113 3.62 -15.96 -8.19
N ASN A 114 4.10 -14.82 -7.67
CA ASN A 114 4.47 -14.67 -6.28
C ASN A 114 3.46 -13.75 -5.56
N TYR A 115 2.90 -14.24 -4.47
CA TYR A 115 2.07 -13.43 -3.58
C TYR A 115 2.96 -12.83 -2.48
N PRO A 116 2.85 -11.54 -2.15
CA PRO A 116 1.96 -10.54 -2.74
C PRO A 116 2.56 -9.76 -3.93
N ASP A 117 3.80 -10.00 -4.32
CA ASP A 117 4.60 -9.15 -5.22
C ASP A 117 3.95 -8.97 -6.61
N ASP A 118 3.21 -9.97 -7.08
CA ASP A 118 2.53 -9.95 -8.38
C ASP A 118 1.01 -9.71 -8.26
N TYR A 119 0.56 -9.20 -7.11
CA TYR A 119 -0.85 -8.88 -6.85
C TYR A 119 -1.02 -7.40 -6.56
N SER A 120 -2.23 -6.87 -6.79
CA SER A 120 -2.46 -5.43 -6.69
C SER A 120 -3.70 -5.06 -5.88
N TRP A 121 -3.58 -3.92 -5.20
CA TRP A 121 -4.65 -3.26 -4.44
C TRP A 121 -4.61 -1.76 -4.69
N ASP A 122 -5.76 -1.09 -4.70
CA ASP A 122 -5.80 0.35 -4.47
C ASP A 122 -6.02 0.66 -2.98
N CYS A 123 -6.13 1.93 -2.62
CA CYS A 123 -6.19 2.34 -1.21
C CYS A 123 -7.41 1.81 -0.48
N SER A 124 -8.58 1.76 -1.12
CA SER A 124 -9.80 1.19 -0.58
C SER A 124 -9.88 -0.32 -0.81
N GLY A 125 -9.40 -0.78 -1.96
CA GLY A 125 -9.35 -2.20 -2.31
C GLY A 125 -8.53 -3.04 -1.33
N LEU A 126 -7.48 -2.49 -0.72
CA LEU A 126 -6.73 -3.16 0.34
C LEU A 126 -7.60 -3.49 1.56
N TRP A 127 -8.43 -2.53 2.01
CA TRP A 127 -9.37 -2.74 3.11
C TRP A 127 -10.45 -3.75 2.73
N TRP A 128 -11.11 -3.55 1.58
CA TRP A 128 -12.22 -4.39 1.17
C TRP A 128 -11.79 -5.82 0.86
N TYR A 129 -10.61 -6.01 0.27
CA TYR A 129 -9.99 -7.33 0.13
C TYR A 129 -9.83 -8.02 1.50
N ALA A 130 -9.19 -7.36 2.46
CA ALA A 130 -8.92 -7.99 3.75
C ALA A 130 -10.20 -8.21 4.56
N ALA A 131 -11.08 -7.20 4.68
CA ALA A 131 -12.25 -7.24 5.53
C ALA A 131 -13.43 -8.01 4.90
N SER A 132 -13.63 -7.92 3.58
CA SER A 132 -14.75 -8.54 2.88
C SER A 132 -14.36 -9.84 2.20
N ASP A 133 -13.36 -9.84 1.33
CA ASP A 133 -13.07 -11.00 0.49
C ASP A 133 -12.38 -12.12 1.28
N VAL A 134 -11.44 -11.78 2.17
CA VAL A 134 -10.72 -12.77 2.96
C VAL A 134 -11.44 -13.13 4.26
N LEU A 135 -11.87 -12.12 5.04
CA LEU A 135 -12.45 -12.35 6.37
C LEU A 135 -13.97 -12.43 6.37
N ASN A 136 -14.63 -12.08 5.27
CA ASN A 136 -16.09 -12.10 5.12
C ASN A 136 -16.84 -11.33 6.25
N LEU A 137 -16.28 -10.21 6.71
CA LEU A 137 -16.86 -9.43 7.81
C LEU A 137 -18.11 -8.67 7.41
N TYR A 138 -18.31 -8.43 6.10
CA TYR A 138 -19.48 -7.72 5.55
C TYR A 138 -20.48 -8.63 4.85
N GLY A 139 -20.25 -9.95 4.82
CA GLY A 139 -21.18 -10.97 4.32
C GLY A 139 -21.26 -11.11 2.81
N GLU A 140 -21.14 -10.03 2.06
CA GLU A 140 -21.11 -10.03 0.60
C GLU A 140 -19.85 -9.28 0.13
N GLN A 141 -19.31 -9.72 -1.01
CA GLN A 141 -18.19 -9.05 -1.64
C GLN A 141 -18.58 -7.59 -1.96
N THR A 142 -17.86 -6.66 -1.37
CA THR A 142 -18.13 -5.22 -1.47
C THR A 142 -16.87 -4.51 -1.92
N ASP A 143 -16.98 -3.73 -2.97
CA ASP A 143 -15.98 -2.74 -3.36
C ASP A 143 -16.59 -1.35 -3.16
N ARG A 144 -15.94 -0.50 -2.38
CA ARG A 144 -16.37 0.87 -2.09
C ARG A 144 -15.18 1.80 -2.12
N THR A 145 -15.43 3.02 -2.54
CA THR A 145 -14.42 4.08 -2.51
C THR A 145 -14.01 4.43 -1.09
N ALA A 146 -12.87 5.09 -0.91
CA ALA A 146 -12.46 5.63 0.38
C ALA A 146 -13.52 6.59 0.95
N HIS A 147 -14.21 7.35 0.08
CA HIS A 147 -15.29 8.27 0.46
C HIS A 147 -16.49 7.52 1.06
N ASP A 148 -16.99 6.49 0.35
CA ASP A 148 -18.10 5.68 0.82
C ASP A 148 -17.72 4.90 2.09
N THR A 149 -16.48 4.39 2.16
CA THR A 149 -15.97 3.70 3.35
C THR A 149 -16.04 4.60 4.58
N TYR A 150 -15.61 5.88 4.47
CA TYR A 150 -15.69 6.81 5.58
C TYR A 150 -17.13 7.12 6.00
N HIS A 151 -18.01 7.46 5.06
CA HIS A 151 -19.35 7.94 5.35
C HIS A 151 -20.33 6.84 5.74
N ASP A 152 -20.25 5.68 5.10
CA ASP A 152 -21.26 4.64 5.26
C ASP A 152 -20.83 3.55 6.26
N TYR A 153 -19.51 3.30 6.38
CA TYR A 153 -19.00 2.15 7.13
C TYR A 153 -18.17 2.52 8.36
N CYS A 154 -17.87 3.80 8.59
CA CYS A 154 -17.14 4.23 9.76
C CYS A 154 -17.94 5.18 10.64
N THR A 155 -17.64 5.14 11.94
CA THR A 155 -17.99 6.19 12.90
C THR A 155 -16.79 7.13 13.01
N PRO A 156 -16.97 8.44 12.79
CA PRO A 156 -15.89 9.42 12.95
C PRO A 156 -15.32 9.41 14.38
N ILE A 157 -14.00 9.43 14.47
CA ILE A 157 -13.25 9.51 15.73
C ILE A 157 -12.19 10.59 15.64
N THR A 158 -11.54 10.91 16.75
CA THR A 158 -10.37 11.80 16.80
C THR A 158 -9.06 11.01 16.59
N LYS A 159 -7.98 11.73 16.30
CA LYS A 159 -6.65 11.11 16.17
C LYS A 159 -6.20 10.39 17.45
N ASP A 160 -6.55 10.93 18.61
CA ASP A 160 -6.15 10.39 19.90
C ASP A 160 -6.91 9.12 20.31
N GLU A 161 -8.03 8.83 19.61
CA GLU A 161 -8.83 7.62 19.82
C GLU A 161 -8.43 6.45 18.92
N LEU A 162 -7.45 6.67 18.03
CA LEU A 162 -6.98 5.65 17.08
C LEU A 162 -6.45 4.42 17.80
N ARG A 163 -6.88 3.26 17.31
CA ARG A 163 -6.41 1.94 17.73
C ARG A 163 -6.26 1.02 16.51
N PRO A 164 -5.55 -0.10 16.62
CA PRO A 164 -5.46 -1.07 15.54
C PRO A 164 -6.81 -1.48 14.96
N GLY A 165 -6.91 -1.51 13.63
CA GLY A 165 -8.15 -1.77 12.87
C GLY A 165 -8.95 -0.51 12.52
N ASP A 166 -8.67 0.66 13.11
CA ASP A 166 -9.26 1.93 12.67
C ASP A 166 -8.71 2.35 11.31
N ILE A 167 -9.37 3.30 10.65
CA ILE A 167 -8.99 3.76 9.32
C ILE A 167 -8.66 5.25 9.38
N VAL A 168 -7.58 5.63 8.72
CA VAL A 168 -7.14 7.00 8.53
C VAL A 168 -7.43 7.44 7.10
N PHE A 169 -7.79 8.70 6.91
CA PHE A 169 -8.24 9.22 5.62
C PHE A 169 -7.62 10.57 5.29
N ILE A 170 -7.60 10.89 3.99
CA ILE A 170 -7.31 12.21 3.47
C ILE A 170 -8.55 12.78 2.82
N GLU A 171 -9.06 13.87 3.40
CA GLU A 171 -10.09 14.71 2.81
C GLU A 171 -9.43 15.84 2.02
N GLY A 172 -9.80 15.95 0.76
CA GLY A 172 -9.38 17.06 -0.11
C GLY A 172 -10.08 18.38 0.24
N VAL A 173 -9.65 19.44 -0.42
CA VAL A 173 -10.20 20.80 -0.22
C VAL A 173 -11.67 20.93 -0.60
N ASP A 174 -12.18 20.03 -1.41
CA ASP A 174 -13.59 19.93 -1.85
C ASP A 174 -14.45 19.12 -0.87
N GLY A 175 -13.89 18.65 0.25
CA GLY A 175 -14.58 17.81 1.23
C GLY A 175 -14.69 16.34 0.84
N ARG A 176 -14.11 15.92 -0.28
CA ARG A 176 -14.12 14.53 -0.72
C ARG A 176 -12.97 13.75 -0.10
N ILE A 177 -13.25 12.57 0.42
CA ILE A 177 -12.19 11.63 0.84
C ILE A 177 -11.56 11.05 -0.42
N THR A 178 -10.25 11.20 -0.55
CA THR A 178 -9.49 10.82 -1.76
C THR A 178 -8.53 9.66 -1.52
N HIS A 179 -8.24 9.35 -0.25
CA HIS A 179 -7.28 8.34 0.11
C HIS A 179 -7.55 7.78 1.50
N MET A 180 -7.08 6.56 1.76
CA MET A 180 -7.19 5.90 3.06
C MET A 180 -6.04 4.96 3.35
N GLY A 181 -5.83 4.67 4.66
CA GLY A 181 -4.94 3.66 5.18
C GLY A 181 -5.51 3.03 6.44
N ILE A 182 -5.00 1.87 6.83
CA ILE A 182 -5.51 1.07 7.95
C ILE A 182 -4.51 1.11 9.11
N VAL A 183 -4.98 1.42 10.31
CA VAL A 183 -4.14 1.47 11.52
C VAL A 183 -3.74 0.05 11.92
N GLY A 184 -2.44 -0.17 11.96
CA GLY A 184 -1.81 -1.40 12.45
C GLY A 184 -1.37 -1.28 13.89
N ARG A 185 -0.57 -2.24 14.36
CA ARG A 185 0.06 -2.21 15.69
C ARG A 185 1.09 -1.09 15.78
N HIS A 186 1.27 -0.55 16.98
CA HIS A 186 2.37 0.36 17.31
C HIS A 186 2.43 1.63 16.44
N GLY A 187 1.25 2.18 16.07
CA GLY A 187 1.17 3.39 15.25
C GLY A 187 1.63 3.23 13.81
N TYR A 188 1.72 2.00 13.31
CA TYR A 188 1.92 1.75 11.89
C TYR A 188 0.61 1.90 11.11
N ILE A 189 0.73 2.23 9.83
CA ILE A 189 -0.37 2.30 8.88
C ILE A 189 -0.05 1.40 7.70
N TYR A 190 -0.98 0.55 7.33
CA TYR A 190 -0.98 -0.13 6.04
C TYR A 190 -1.59 0.78 5.00
N GLU A 191 -0.89 1.02 3.92
CA GLU A 191 -1.28 1.98 2.90
C GLU A 191 -0.92 1.47 1.51
N ALA A 192 -1.87 1.44 0.59
CA ALA A 192 -1.62 1.23 -0.83
C ALA A 192 -1.48 2.59 -1.51
N VAL A 193 -0.28 2.87 -2.07
CA VAL A 193 0.12 4.20 -2.55
C VAL A 193 0.17 4.28 -4.06
N SER A 194 -0.62 5.16 -4.67
CA SER A 194 -0.81 5.24 -6.13
C SER A 194 0.29 5.94 -6.90
N GLY A 195 1.01 6.86 -6.29
CA GLY A 195 1.83 7.83 -7.03
C GLY A 195 3.11 7.29 -7.68
N PHE A 196 3.56 6.07 -7.37
CA PHE A 196 4.94 5.64 -7.61
C PHE A 196 5.07 4.21 -8.10
N CYS A 197 4.15 3.78 -8.91
CA CYS A 197 3.93 2.38 -9.30
C CYS A 197 3.55 1.49 -8.13
N GLY A 198 3.08 2.12 -7.13
CA GLY A 198 2.25 1.69 -6.04
C GLY A 198 2.66 0.39 -5.39
N VAL A 199 2.92 0.49 -4.13
CA VAL A 199 3.15 -0.66 -3.27
C VAL A 199 2.25 -0.57 -2.05
N VAL A 200 1.90 -1.71 -1.49
CA VAL A 200 1.33 -1.76 -0.16
C VAL A 200 2.46 -1.62 0.84
N LEU A 201 2.41 -0.59 1.64
CA LEU A 201 3.44 -0.23 2.60
C LEU A 201 2.92 -0.34 4.03
N LYS A 202 3.83 -0.63 4.95
CA LYS A 202 3.61 -0.47 6.38
C LYS A 202 4.48 0.68 6.86
N ARG A 203 3.88 1.84 7.18
CA ARG A 203 4.55 3.09 7.53
C ARG A 203 4.03 3.63 8.86
N THR A 204 4.82 4.50 9.51
CA THR A 204 4.36 5.17 10.72
C THR A 204 3.30 6.23 10.42
N ILE A 205 2.36 6.43 11.33
CA ILE A 205 1.23 7.36 11.18
C ILE A 205 1.66 8.82 10.93
N ASP A 206 2.83 9.20 11.43
CA ASP A 206 3.32 10.58 11.37
C ASP A 206 4.23 10.83 10.16
N LYS A 207 4.58 9.79 9.38
CA LYS A 207 5.55 9.91 8.30
C LYS A 207 5.04 9.30 7.00
N ARG A 208 4.72 10.17 6.05
CA ARG A 208 4.29 9.79 4.70
C ARG A 208 5.34 10.22 3.67
N VAL A 209 6.50 9.54 3.70
CA VAL A 209 7.61 9.74 2.76
C VAL A 209 7.83 8.46 1.98
N TYR A 210 7.85 8.53 0.66
CA TYR A 210 7.90 7.39 -0.24
C TYR A 210 9.02 7.55 -1.27
N ASP A 211 9.68 6.45 -1.58
CA ASP A 211 10.60 6.38 -2.73
C ASP A 211 9.80 6.16 -4.02
N ASN A 212 10.13 6.92 -5.06
CA ASN A 212 9.58 6.69 -6.38
C ASN A 212 10.36 5.57 -7.07
N ILE A 213 9.74 4.39 -7.19
CA ILE A 213 10.38 3.19 -7.72
C ILE A 213 10.57 3.20 -9.24
N VAL A 214 9.84 4.03 -9.98
CA VAL A 214 9.97 4.10 -11.45
C VAL A 214 10.95 5.17 -11.90
N ASN A 215 10.79 6.38 -11.37
CA ASN A 215 11.56 7.54 -11.84
C ASN A 215 12.66 7.98 -10.87
N GLY A 216 12.77 7.32 -9.71
CA GLY A 216 13.61 7.76 -8.61
C GLY A 216 13.05 9.03 -7.92
N GLY A 217 13.61 9.36 -6.76
CA GLY A 217 13.21 10.53 -5.99
C GLY A 217 12.35 10.21 -4.76
N VAL A 218 12.02 11.25 -4.00
CA VAL A 218 11.28 11.15 -2.75
C VAL A 218 10.01 11.98 -2.85
N TYR A 219 8.91 11.42 -2.41
CA TYR A 219 7.63 12.11 -2.29
C TYR A 219 7.21 12.24 -0.84
N VAL A 220 6.66 13.39 -0.49
CA VAL A 220 6.07 13.62 0.83
C VAL A 220 4.55 13.70 0.67
N GLY A 221 3.87 12.70 1.19
CA GLY A 221 2.41 12.63 1.14
C GLY A 221 1.73 13.64 2.05
N THR A 222 0.48 13.97 1.73
CA THR A 222 -0.39 14.77 2.59
C THR A 222 -0.67 14.04 3.90
N ASN A 223 -0.69 14.75 5.02
CA ASN A 223 -1.00 14.17 6.32
C ASN A 223 -2.46 13.69 6.41
N TRP A 224 -2.67 12.66 7.21
CA TRP A 224 -3.98 12.18 7.58
C TRP A 224 -4.77 13.27 8.32
N ASN A 225 -6.01 13.53 7.90
CA ASN A 225 -6.83 14.61 8.45
C ASN A 225 -8.28 14.20 8.80
N LYS A 226 -8.63 12.94 8.55
CA LYS A 226 -9.88 12.31 8.99
C LYS A 226 -9.59 10.92 9.53
N PHE A 227 -10.40 10.50 10.50
CA PHE A 227 -10.21 9.24 11.22
C PHE A 227 -11.57 8.59 11.43
N GLY A 228 -11.65 7.29 11.28
CA GLY A 228 -12.91 6.56 11.38
C GLY A 228 -12.71 5.16 11.97
N ARG A 229 -13.61 4.76 12.85
CA ARG A 229 -13.71 3.39 13.35
C ARG A 229 -14.70 2.63 12.49
N PRO A 230 -14.29 1.50 11.87
CA PRO A 230 -15.24 0.64 11.19
C PRO A 230 -16.34 0.18 12.13
N LYS A 231 -17.60 0.35 11.73
CA LYS A 231 -18.79 -0.01 12.55
C LYS A 231 -18.82 -1.48 12.97
N ILE A 232 -18.13 -2.36 12.22
CA ILE A 232 -17.98 -3.78 12.57
C ILE A 232 -17.01 -4.04 13.74
N PHE A 233 -16.28 -3.01 14.21
CA PHE A 233 -15.32 -3.09 15.33
C PHE A 233 -15.75 -2.23 16.54
N GLU A 234 -16.99 -1.75 16.56
CA GLU A 234 -17.61 -1.02 17.69
C GLU A 234 -18.00 -1.92 18.86
#